data_1c966b1cf22a2b3bb86a65e8ebda6743
#
_entry.id   1c966b1cf22a2b3bb86a65e8ebda6743
#
_cell.length_a   1.000
_cell.length_b   1.000
_cell.length_c   1.000
_cell.angle_alpha   90.00
_cell.angle_beta   90.00
_cell.angle_gamma   90.00
#
_symmetry.space_group_name_H-M   'P 1'
#
loop_
_entity.id
_entity.type
_entity.pdbx_description
1 polymer ?
#
loop_
_entity_poly.entity_id
_entity_poly.type
_entity_poly.pdbx_seq_one_letter_code
_entity_poly.pdbx_strand_id
1 'polypeptide(L)'
;MPQIRVPATAPEAEKDKAASPRPGAPADSTEGLFRISAEPRDVTIPATGEQATFALRVMNTSAIVDGYAVEAPGAPEWLHVDPGQVSLLPGSEEVVTARLQISAATLVPAQQLQVTLRIRSMSQAPAHADFSVLVTVPIVDVPVRLHPEPSLLHVRDRDTAQCSVFVDNSNSNRPVQLRFVGSDPELAVGFRFEPAMLEVAPAATGSVLVSVTGAAPEPGHEISRPLTITALDGNRRVDTGITFQQVASASPM
;
A
#
# COMPACT_ATOMS: atom_id res chain seq x y z
N MET A 1 10.04 -72.83 -29.47
CA MET A 1 10.13 -71.74 -28.51
C MET A 1 10.69 -70.52 -29.30
N PRO A 2 9.89 -69.54 -29.63
CA PRO A 2 10.36 -68.35 -30.31
C PRO A 2 10.86 -67.32 -29.30
N GLN A 3 12.06 -66.78 -29.55
CA GLN A 3 12.68 -65.68 -28.80
C GLN A 3 12.04 -64.37 -29.19
N ILE A 4 11.51 -63.62 -28.20
CA ILE A 4 10.98 -62.28 -28.34
C ILE A 4 12.16 -61.32 -28.28
N ARG A 5 12.38 -60.60 -29.38
CA ARG A 5 13.33 -59.48 -29.49
C ARG A 5 12.71 -58.23 -28.89
N VAL A 6 13.32 -57.66 -27.84
CA VAL A 6 12.98 -56.36 -27.27
C VAL A 6 13.61 -55.27 -28.12
N PRO A 7 12.89 -54.23 -28.57
CA PRO A 7 13.45 -53.10 -29.27
C PRO A 7 14.19 -52.14 -28.31
N ALA A 8 15.36 -51.67 -28.76
CA ALA A 8 16.21 -50.73 -28.06
C ALA A 8 15.51 -49.39 -27.89
N THR A 9 15.53 -48.87 -26.67
CA THR A 9 15.06 -47.56 -26.28
C THR A 9 15.96 -46.48 -26.86
N ALA A 10 15.41 -45.54 -27.59
CA ALA A 10 16.10 -44.32 -28.09
C ALA A 10 16.51 -43.40 -26.92
N PRO A 11 17.58 -42.64 -27.03
CA PRO A 11 18.03 -41.73 -26.00
C PRO A 11 17.05 -40.54 -25.86
N GLU A 12 16.64 -40.28 -24.63
CA GLU A 12 15.86 -39.11 -24.22
C GLU A 12 16.66 -37.85 -24.60
N ALA A 13 15.97 -36.98 -25.34
CA ALA A 13 16.45 -35.61 -25.61
C ALA A 13 16.50 -34.84 -24.27
N GLU A 14 17.71 -34.44 -23.94
CA GLU A 14 18.02 -33.53 -22.84
C GLU A 14 17.24 -32.22 -23.06
N LYS A 15 16.19 -32.01 -22.23
CA LYS A 15 15.44 -30.77 -22.18
C LYS A 15 16.38 -29.68 -21.69
N ASP A 16 16.74 -28.81 -22.59
CA ASP A 16 17.35 -27.52 -22.34
C ASP A 16 16.55 -26.78 -21.26
N LYS A 17 17.13 -26.76 -20.06
CA LYS A 17 16.61 -26.06 -18.90
C LYS A 17 16.88 -24.59 -19.13
N ALA A 18 15.91 -23.88 -19.70
CA ALA A 18 15.94 -22.44 -19.84
C ALA A 18 16.33 -21.82 -18.49
N ALA A 19 17.54 -21.30 -18.43
CA ALA A 19 18.08 -20.61 -17.28
C ALA A 19 17.21 -19.36 -17.04
N SER A 20 16.53 -19.32 -15.90
CA SER A 20 15.89 -18.11 -15.38
C SER A 20 16.91 -16.98 -15.36
N PRO A 21 16.57 -15.78 -15.84
CA PRO A 21 17.49 -14.66 -15.81
C PRO A 21 17.82 -14.33 -14.35
N ARG A 22 19.11 -14.36 -14.01
CA ARG A 22 19.62 -13.92 -12.71
C ARG A 22 19.28 -12.44 -12.54
N PRO A 23 18.61 -12.01 -11.44
CA PRO A 23 18.47 -10.61 -11.13
C PRO A 23 19.87 -10.06 -10.76
N GLY A 24 20.39 -9.12 -11.51
CA GLY A 24 21.59 -8.41 -11.12
C GLY A 24 22.70 -8.21 -12.15
N ALA A 25 22.46 -8.41 -13.45
CA ALA A 25 23.41 -7.91 -14.44
C ALA A 25 23.20 -6.39 -14.65
N PRO A 26 24.27 -5.57 -14.65
CA PRO A 26 24.16 -4.15 -15.00
C PRO A 26 23.66 -4.05 -16.44
N ALA A 27 22.46 -3.47 -16.61
CA ALA A 27 22.02 -3.02 -17.90
C ALA A 27 22.79 -1.74 -18.22
N ASP A 28 24.03 -1.87 -18.69
CA ASP A 28 24.71 -0.81 -19.42
C ASP A 28 23.98 -0.69 -20.76
N SER A 29 22.94 0.16 -20.81
CA SER A 29 22.27 0.50 -22.06
C SER A 29 23.25 1.34 -22.86
N THR A 30 23.99 0.70 -23.77
CA THR A 30 24.93 1.34 -24.67
C THR A 30 24.24 1.50 -26.02
N GLU A 31 23.53 2.59 -26.22
CA GLU A 31 23.36 3.11 -27.56
C GLU A 31 24.67 3.86 -27.88
N GLY A 32 25.29 3.62 -29.05
CA GLY A 32 26.66 4.01 -29.38
C GLY A 32 27.03 5.50 -29.28
N LEU A 33 26.14 6.35 -28.71
CA LEU A 33 26.31 7.80 -28.57
C LEU A 33 26.55 8.24 -27.11
N PHE A 34 26.12 7.46 -26.14
CA PHE A 34 26.35 7.73 -24.73
C PHE A 34 26.23 6.46 -23.88
N ARG A 35 26.83 6.49 -22.69
CA ARG A 35 26.77 5.42 -21.70
C ARG A 35 26.14 5.97 -20.42
N ILE A 36 25.30 5.15 -19.80
CA ILE A 36 24.62 5.50 -18.55
C ILE A 36 24.95 4.46 -17.49
N SER A 37 25.19 4.92 -16.28
CA SER A 37 25.18 4.09 -15.09
C SER A 37 24.42 4.82 -13.96
N ALA A 38 23.65 4.07 -13.18
CA ALA A 38 22.88 4.60 -12.06
C ALA A 38 23.30 3.92 -10.76
N GLU A 39 23.45 4.72 -9.72
CA GLU A 39 23.70 4.27 -8.35
C GLU A 39 22.94 5.20 -7.37
N PRO A 40 22.18 4.65 -6.41
CA PRO A 40 21.73 3.25 -6.30
C PRO A 40 20.61 2.93 -7.29
N ARG A 41 20.37 1.63 -7.56
CA ARG A 41 19.24 1.20 -8.41
C ARG A 41 17.92 1.11 -7.68
N ASP A 42 17.99 1.02 -6.35
CA ASP A 42 16.84 0.94 -5.45
C ASP A 42 16.75 2.24 -4.65
N VAL A 43 15.63 2.92 -4.73
CA VAL A 43 15.39 4.19 -4.04
C VAL A 43 14.15 4.05 -3.16
N THR A 44 14.32 4.34 -1.88
CA THR A 44 13.19 4.47 -0.95
C THR A 44 12.80 5.93 -0.85
N ILE A 45 11.53 6.23 -1.15
CA ILE A 45 10.97 7.57 -1.01
C ILE A 45 10.15 7.60 0.28
N PRO A 46 10.49 8.44 1.27
CA PRO A 46 9.69 8.59 2.48
C PRO A 46 8.25 9.01 2.13
N ALA A 47 7.26 8.38 2.77
CA ALA A 47 5.85 8.65 2.50
C ALA A 47 5.37 10.05 2.94
N THR A 48 6.22 10.83 3.58
CA THR A 48 5.93 12.12 4.25
C THR A 48 6.56 13.34 3.58
N GLY A 49 6.72 13.34 2.24
CA GLY A 49 7.11 14.54 1.50
C GLY A 49 8.61 14.88 1.50
N GLU A 50 9.47 14.03 2.05
CA GLU A 50 10.91 14.14 1.91
C GLU A 50 11.35 13.78 0.48
N GLN A 51 12.50 14.31 0.08
CA GLN A 51 13.09 14.03 -1.23
C GLN A 51 14.02 12.82 -1.14
N ALA A 52 13.90 11.91 -2.09
CA ALA A 52 14.92 10.93 -2.39
C ALA A 52 15.71 11.39 -3.62
N THR A 53 17.00 11.22 -3.59
CA THR A 53 17.87 11.58 -4.71
C THR A 53 18.61 10.34 -5.20
N PHE A 54 18.83 10.26 -6.50
CA PHE A 54 19.73 9.27 -7.07
C PHE A 54 20.60 9.89 -8.13
N ALA A 55 21.81 9.36 -8.26
CA ALA A 55 22.83 9.86 -9.16
C ALA A 55 22.80 9.05 -10.46
N LEU A 56 22.73 9.76 -11.58
CA LEU A 56 22.88 9.24 -12.93
C LEU A 56 24.21 9.68 -13.49
N ARG A 57 25.06 8.75 -13.77
CA ARG A 57 26.33 9.02 -14.45
C ARG A 57 26.11 8.89 -15.95
N VAL A 58 26.29 9.98 -16.68
CA VAL A 58 26.15 10.04 -18.14
C VAL A 58 27.49 10.34 -18.76
N MET A 59 27.94 9.51 -19.69
CA MET A 59 29.16 9.69 -20.45
C MET A 59 28.84 9.88 -21.93
N ASN A 60 29.31 10.98 -22.53
CA ASN A 60 29.19 11.22 -23.96
C ASN A 60 30.27 10.40 -24.72
N THR A 61 29.82 9.39 -25.43
CA THR A 61 30.70 8.55 -26.27
C THR A 61 30.71 8.97 -27.73
N SER A 62 29.97 10.01 -28.10
CA SER A 62 29.93 10.56 -29.46
C SER A 62 31.15 11.46 -29.75
N ALA A 63 31.32 11.82 -31.00
CA ALA A 63 32.38 12.71 -31.44
C ALA A 63 32.02 14.20 -31.37
N ILE A 64 30.81 14.56 -30.93
CA ILE A 64 30.32 15.95 -30.85
C ILE A 64 29.92 16.31 -29.45
N VAL A 65 29.89 17.61 -29.17
CA VAL A 65 29.27 18.13 -27.95
C VAL A 65 27.77 17.86 -27.99
N ASP A 66 27.19 17.29 -26.94
CA ASP A 66 25.78 16.96 -26.87
C ASP A 66 25.20 17.30 -25.53
N GLY A 67 23.92 17.67 -25.56
CA GLY A 67 23.09 17.84 -24.38
C GLY A 67 22.28 16.58 -24.10
N TYR A 68 22.12 16.25 -22.83
CA TYR A 68 21.31 15.12 -22.39
C TYR A 68 20.24 15.57 -21.43
N ALA A 69 18.98 15.19 -21.70
CA ALA A 69 17.84 15.46 -20.84
C ALA A 69 17.32 14.15 -20.26
N VAL A 70 16.97 14.16 -18.97
CA VAL A 70 16.36 13.02 -18.28
C VAL A 70 14.84 13.22 -18.25
N GLU A 71 14.12 12.21 -18.68
CA GLU A 71 12.64 12.16 -18.67
C GLU A 71 12.20 10.91 -17.90
N ALA A 72 10.97 10.92 -17.36
CA ALA A 72 10.38 9.77 -16.68
C ALA A 72 9.06 9.39 -17.36
N PRO A 73 9.09 8.77 -18.55
CA PRO A 73 7.87 8.40 -19.24
C PRO A 73 7.07 7.37 -18.45
N GLY A 74 5.78 7.67 -18.22
CA GLY A 74 4.89 6.78 -17.49
C GLY A 74 5.10 6.77 -15.97
N ALA A 75 5.84 7.72 -15.41
CA ALA A 75 5.89 7.90 -13.96
C ALA A 75 4.49 8.23 -13.42
N PRO A 76 4.09 7.70 -12.24
CA PRO A 76 2.83 8.04 -11.63
C PRO A 76 2.72 9.55 -11.34
N GLU A 77 1.52 10.12 -11.41
CA GLU A 77 1.28 11.55 -11.17
C GLU A 77 1.76 12.05 -9.79
N TRP A 78 1.76 11.16 -8.81
CA TRP A 78 2.24 11.50 -7.46
C TRP A 78 3.77 11.53 -7.34
N LEU A 79 4.49 11.01 -8.33
CA LEU A 79 5.95 10.97 -8.35
C LEU A 79 6.50 12.09 -9.24
N HIS A 80 6.99 13.14 -8.60
CA HIS A 80 7.69 14.20 -9.30
C HIS A 80 9.15 13.81 -9.52
N VAL A 81 9.59 13.83 -10.78
CA VAL A 81 10.98 13.64 -11.18
C VAL A 81 11.50 14.95 -11.72
N ASP A 82 12.43 15.56 -11.00
CA ASP A 82 13.10 16.80 -11.47
C ASP A 82 14.30 16.39 -12.35
N PRO A 83 14.16 16.51 -13.67
CA PRO A 83 15.20 16.07 -14.59
C PRO A 83 16.28 17.15 -14.69
N GLY A 84 17.51 16.75 -14.39
CA GLY A 84 18.65 17.56 -14.74
C GLY A 84 18.90 17.54 -16.26
N GLN A 85 19.37 18.66 -16.78
CA GLN A 85 19.99 18.70 -18.10
C GLN A 85 21.51 18.84 -17.93
N VAL A 86 22.27 18.17 -18.78
CA VAL A 86 23.72 18.26 -18.78
C VAL A 86 24.22 18.39 -20.21
N SER A 87 25.26 19.19 -20.42
CA SER A 87 25.95 19.31 -21.72
C SER A 87 27.36 18.77 -21.59
N LEU A 88 27.69 17.78 -22.40
CA LEU A 88 28.95 17.04 -22.31
C LEU A 88 29.80 17.18 -23.57
N LEU A 89 31.09 17.41 -23.37
CA LEU A 89 32.09 17.30 -24.43
C LEU A 89 32.28 15.81 -24.81
N PRO A 90 32.79 15.51 -26.03
CA PRO A 90 33.16 14.15 -26.41
C PRO A 90 34.07 13.50 -25.37
N GLY A 91 33.73 12.27 -24.96
CA GLY A 91 34.49 11.52 -23.97
C GLY A 91 34.38 12.00 -22.52
N SER A 92 33.63 13.10 -22.25
CA SER A 92 33.44 13.57 -20.89
C SER A 92 32.25 12.86 -20.21
N GLU A 93 32.28 12.86 -18.88
CA GLU A 93 31.31 12.22 -18.03
C GLU A 93 30.87 13.19 -16.94
N GLU A 94 29.59 13.19 -16.60
CA GLU A 94 29.04 13.99 -15.50
C GLU A 94 27.94 13.23 -14.77
N VAL A 95 27.71 13.62 -13.50
CA VAL A 95 26.65 13.06 -12.66
C VAL A 95 25.44 13.99 -12.69
N VAL A 96 24.32 13.49 -13.22
CA VAL A 96 23.03 14.15 -13.15
C VAL A 96 22.28 13.61 -11.95
N THR A 97 21.90 14.50 -11.03
CA THR A 97 21.11 14.12 -9.85
C THR A 97 19.64 14.27 -10.19
N ALA A 98 18.91 13.15 -10.19
CA ALA A 98 17.45 13.16 -10.24
C ALA A 98 16.88 13.20 -8.83
N ARG A 99 15.84 14.02 -8.63
CA ARG A 99 15.12 14.15 -7.37
C ARG A 99 13.76 13.51 -7.53
N LEU A 100 13.43 12.61 -6.61
CA LEU A 100 12.12 11.97 -6.52
C LEU A 100 11.42 12.53 -5.29
N GLN A 101 10.22 13.05 -5.48
CA GLN A 101 9.45 13.63 -4.41
C GLN A 101 7.99 13.20 -4.49
N ILE A 102 7.43 12.78 -3.36
CA ILE A 102 5.98 12.61 -3.19
C ILE A 102 5.40 13.96 -2.75
N SER A 103 4.29 14.38 -3.34
CA SER A 103 3.58 15.58 -2.88
C SER A 103 3.20 15.42 -1.41
N ALA A 104 3.53 16.41 -0.57
CA ALA A 104 3.23 16.39 0.86
C ALA A 104 1.72 16.30 1.18
N ALA A 105 0.87 16.66 0.22
CA ALA A 105 -0.59 16.58 0.35
C ALA A 105 -1.16 15.19 0.02
N THR A 106 -0.33 14.26 -0.47
CA THR A 106 -0.80 12.95 -0.96
C THR A 106 -0.20 11.84 -0.12
N LEU A 107 -1.06 11.05 0.52
CA LEU A 107 -0.65 9.80 1.17
C LEU A 107 -0.66 8.69 0.11
N VAL A 108 0.52 8.37 -0.42
CA VAL A 108 0.67 7.33 -1.45
C VAL A 108 0.62 5.94 -0.81
N PRO A 109 -0.15 4.99 -1.35
CA PRO A 109 -0.15 3.61 -0.89
C PRO A 109 1.26 3.00 -0.85
N ALA A 110 1.54 2.21 0.19
CA ALA A 110 2.80 1.49 0.32
C ALA A 110 2.96 0.50 -0.84
N GLN A 111 4.03 0.62 -1.58
CA GLN A 111 4.26 -0.19 -2.78
C GLN A 111 5.71 -0.18 -3.23
N GLN A 112 6.03 -1.12 -4.08
CA GLN A 112 7.24 -1.11 -4.90
C GLN A 112 6.83 -1.00 -6.35
N LEU A 113 7.45 -0.08 -7.08
CA LEU A 113 7.21 0.08 -8.51
C LEU A 113 8.51 0.29 -9.26
N GLN A 114 8.54 -0.21 -10.48
CA GLN A 114 9.63 0.03 -11.39
C GLN A 114 9.35 1.31 -12.18
N VAL A 115 10.22 2.30 -12.05
CA VAL A 115 10.14 3.57 -12.79
C VAL A 115 11.15 3.52 -13.91
N THR A 116 10.70 3.77 -15.12
CA THR A 116 11.58 3.92 -16.27
C THR A 116 12.04 5.37 -16.38
N LEU A 117 13.34 5.57 -16.39
CA LEU A 117 13.95 6.86 -16.70
C LEU A 117 14.54 6.79 -18.10
N ARG A 118 14.28 7.81 -18.90
CA ARG A 118 14.75 7.95 -20.26
C ARG A 118 15.76 9.08 -20.34
N ILE A 119 16.94 8.79 -20.85
CA ILE A 119 17.90 9.81 -21.20
C ILE A 119 17.86 10.00 -22.71
N ARG A 120 17.64 11.23 -23.13
CA ARG A 120 17.54 11.60 -24.54
C ARG A 120 18.66 12.56 -24.92
N SER A 121 19.33 12.27 -26.06
CA SER A 121 20.22 13.23 -26.70
C SER A 121 19.41 14.42 -27.22
N MET A 122 19.91 15.64 -27.01
CA MET A 122 19.28 16.86 -27.51
C MET A 122 19.75 17.23 -28.93
N SER A 123 20.95 16.80 -29.29
CA SER A 123 21.56 17.13 -30.60
C SER A 123 21.29 16.04 -31.64
N GLN A 124 21.09 14.80 -31.22
CA GLN A 124 20.97 13.64 -32.12
C GLN A 124 19.63 12.91 -31.89
N ALA A 125 18.51 13.61 -32.11
CA ALA A 125 17.19 12.97 -32.05
C ALA A 125 17.06 11.93 -33.19
N PRO A 126 16.52 10.71 -32.93
CA PRO A 126 15.76 10.27 -31.76
C PRO A 126 16.57 9.44 -30.72
N ALA A 127 17.87 9.60 -30.61
CA ALA A 127 18.71 8.78 -29.73
C ALA A 127 18.30 8.93 -28.26
N HIS A 128 17.95 7.82 -27.64
CA HIS A 128 17.62 7.74 -26.22
C HIS A 128 18.04 6.39 -25.65
N ALA A 129 18.17 6.31 -24.35
CA ALA A 129 18.34 5.05 -23.62
C ALA A 129 17.46 5.05 -22.39
N ASP A 130 16.81 3.92 -22.14
CA ASP A 130 15.94 3.70 -21.01
C ASP A 130 16.65 2.86 -19.95
N PHE A 131 16.47 3.21 -18.68
CA PHE A 131 16.89 2.37 -17.57
C PHE A 131 15.83 2.39 -16.47
N SER A 132 15.82 1.33 -15.68
CA SER A 132 14.79 1.14 -14.66
C SER A 132 15.36 1.31 -13.27
N VAL A 133 14.62 2.03 -12.43
CA VAL A 133 14.88 2.21 -10.99
C VAL A 133 13.73 1.61 -10.21
N LEU A 134 14.04 0.80 -9.20
CA LEU A 134 13.04 0.30 -8.26
C LEU A 134 12.77 1.38 -7.20
N VAL A 135 11.54 1.90 -7.20
CA VAL A 135 11.09 2.89 -6.22
C VAL A 135 10.25 2.19 -5.16
N THR A 136 10.64 2.32 -3.90
CA THR A 136 9.91 1.78 -2.75
C THR A 136 9.27 2.91 -1.96
N VAL A 137 7.95 2.86 -1.81
CA VAL A 137 7.18 3.68 -0.86
C VAL A 137 6.96 2.82 0.39
N PRO A 138 7.58 3.17 1.53
CA PRO A 138 7.49 2.38 2.74
C PRO A 138 6.11 2.43 3.37
N ILE A 139 5.79 1.44 4.20
CA ILE A 139 4.57 1.41 4.98
C ILE A 139 4.64 2.49 6.07
N VAL A 140 3.63 3.35 6.10
CA VAL A 140 3.30 4.22 7.24
C VAL A 140 2.16 3.56 8.00
N ASP A 141 2.48 2.97 9.14
CA ASP A 141 1.59 2.12 9.89
C ASP A 141 1.07 2.81 11.15
N VAL A 142 -0.01 3.57 10.99
CA VAL A 142 -0.71 4.24 12.07
C VAL A 142 -1.95 3.41 12.44
N PRO A 143 -2.18 3.11 13.73
CA PRO A 143 -3.39 2.43 14.16
C PRO A 143 -4.65 3.18 13.73
N VAL A 144 -5.67 2.45 13.32
CA VAL A 144 -6.98 3.03 13.00
C VAL A 144 -7.60 3.69 14.23
N ARG A 145 -8.51 4.65 14.02
CA ARG A 145 -9.33 5.24 15.08
C ARG A 145 -10.77 4.78 14.91
N LEU A 146 -11.44 4.57 16.04
CA LEU A 146 -12.83 4.14 16.07
C LEU A 146 -13.71 5.24 16.64
N HIS A 147 -14.80 5.57 15.94
CA HIS A 147 -15.78 6.58 16.35
C HIS A 147 -17.18 5.99 16.30
N PRO A 148 -17.76 5.59 17.46
CA PRO A 148 -19.15 5.12 17.52
C PRO A 148 -20.13 6.28 17.43
N GLU A 149 -21.18 6.11 16.63
CA GLU A 149 -22.23 7.12 16.45
C GLU A 149 -23.62 6.45 16.36
N PRO A 150 -24.51 6.70 17.31
CA PRO A 150 -24.28 7.40 18.58
C PRO A 150 -23.46 6.56 19.56
N SER A 151 -22.73 7.21 20.49
CA SER A 151 -22.01 6.54 21.58
C SER A 151 -22.91 6.17 22.77
N LEU A 152 -24.08 6.80 22.89
CA LEU A 152 -25.13 6.46 23.84
C LEU A 152 -26.32 5.85 23.12
N LEU A 153 -26.57 4.57 23.39
CA LEU A 153 -27.72 3.81 22.88
C LEU A 153 -28.82 3.80 23.92
N HIS A 154 -29.76 4.74 23.81
CA HIS A 154 -30.91 4.82 24.72
C HIS A 154 -32.15 4.21 24.07
N VAL A 155 -32.72 3.19 24.71
CA VAL A 155 -33.94 2.52 24.23
C VAL A 155 -34.98 2.39 25.35
N ARG A 156 -36.25 2.46 24.96
CA ARG A 156 -37.37 2.25 25.87
C ARG A 156 -38.21 1.07 25.40
N ASP A 157 -38.52 0.16 26.31
CA ASP A 157 -39.31 -1.05 26.06
C ASP A 157 -38.80 -1.89 24.86
N ARG A 158 -37.48 -1.87 24.65
CA ARG A 158 -36.80 -2.63 23.61
C ARG A 158 -35.58 -3.31 24.18
N ASP A 159 -35.25 -4.45 23.60
CA ASP A 159 -34.10 -5.27 23.93
C ASP A 159 -32.89 -5.01 23.01
N THR A 160 -33.09 -4.30 21.89
CA THR A 160 -32.08 -4.12 20.86
C THR A 160 -31.88 -2.64 20.50
N ALA A 161 -30.62 -2.25 20.32
CA ALA A 161 -30.18 -0.94 19.80
C ALA A 161 -29.13 -1.10 18.74
N GLN A 162 -28.87 -0.04 17.95
CA GLN A 162 -27.86 -0.02 16.91
C GLN A 162 -27.05 1.27 16.94
N CYS A 163 -25.78 1.16 16.58
CA CYS A 163 -24.92 2.30 16.26
C CYS A 163 -24.04 1.97 15.06
N SER A 164 -23.53 3.00 14.38
CA SER A 164 -22.47 2.86 13.42
C SER A 164 -21.13 3.11 14.09
N VAL A 165 -20.15 2.25 13.88
CA VAL A 165 -18.76 2.51 14.28
C VAL A 165 -17.98 2.86 13.03
N PHE A 166 -17.56 4.14 12.94
CA PHE A 166 -16.71 4.61 11.88
C PHE A 166 -15.25 4.24 12.18
N VAL A 167 -14.57 3.77 11.15
CA VAL A 167 -13.18 3.38 11.19
C VAL A 167 -12.39 4.36 10.34
N ASP A 168 -11.49 5.08 10.95
CA ASP A 168 -10.62 6.05 10.29
C ASP A 168 -9.23 5.45 10.06
N ASN A 169 -8.88 5.21 8.78
CA ASN A 169 -7.57 4.78 8.30
C ASN A 169 -6.85 5.89 7.50
N SER A 170 -7.25 7.15 7.68
CA SER A 170 -6.78 8.28 6.88
C SER A 170 -5.27 8.56 7.02
N ASN A 171 -4.65 8.12 8.11
CA ASN A 171 -3.23 8.37 8.40
C ASN A 171 -2.32 7.17 8.08
N SER A 172 -2.84 6.09 7.52
CA SER A 172 -2.08 4.90 7.13
C SER A 172 -2.10 4.74 5.61
N ASN A 173 -0.97 4.37 5.03
CA ASN A 173 -0.85 4.11 3.59
C ASN A 173 -0.95 2.62 3.24
N ARG A 174 -1.38 1.77 4.17
CA ARG A 174 -1.71 0.37 3.92
C ARG A 174 -3.20 0.10 4.13
N PRO A 175 -3.80 -0.86 3.39
CA PRO A 175 -5.15 -1.33 3.70
C PRO A 175 -5.15 -2.05 5.04
N VAL A 176 -6.27 -2.01 5.75
CA VAL A 176 -6.49 -2.77 6.99
C VAL A 176 -7.69 -3.68 6.83
N GLN A 177 -7.61 -4.88 7.41
CA GLN A 177 -8.72 -5.83 7.45
C GLN A 177 -9.08 -6.10 8.90
N LEU A 178 -10.27 -5.62 9.30
CA LEU A 178 -10.70 -5.57 10.68
C LEU A 178 -11.79 -6.59 10.96
N ARG A 179 -11.62 -7.33 12.05
CA ARG A 179 -12.66 -8.13 12.68
C ARG A 179 -13.08 -7.44 13.98
N PHE A 180 -14.38 -7.43 14.26
CA PHE A 180 -14.92 -6.77 15.44
C PHE A 180 -15.37 -7.76 16.50
N VAL A 181 -15.20 -7.37 17.77
CA VAL A 181 -15.65 -8.11 18.94
C VAL A 181 -16.26 -7.10 19.91
N GLY A 182 -17.42 -7.41 20.43
CA GLY A 182 -18.05 -6.67 21.53
C GLY A 182 -17.77 -7.35 22.85
N SER A 183 -17.63 -6.57 23.91
CA SER A 183 -17.54 -7.07 25.28
C SER A 183 -18.39 -6.27 26.24
N ASP A 184 -19.02 -7.00 27.15
CA ASP A 184 -19.79 -6.52 28.27
C ASP A 184 -19.20 -7.11 29.55
N PRO A 185 -18.85 -6.31 30.57
CA PRO A 185 -18.32 -6.82 31.85
C PRO A 185 -19.24 -7.82 32.55
N GLU A 186 -20.57 -7.67 32.35
CA GLU A 186 -21.58 -8.53 32.99
C GLU A 186 -21.95 -9.75 32.13
N LEU A 187 -21.44 -9.84 30.87
CA LEU A 187 -21.77 -10.89 29.90
C LEU A 187 -23.28 -11.03 29.62
N ALA A 188 -24.03 -9.94 29.79
CA ALA A 188 -25.49 -9.88 29.65
C ALA A 188 -25.94 -9.39 28.26
N VAL A 189 -24.97 -8.99 27.39
CA VAL A 189 -25.25 -8.34 26.11
C VAL A 189 -24.64 -9.12 24.95
N GLY A 190 -25.45 -9.36 23.92
CA GLY A 190 -25.01 -9.92 22.65
C GLY A 190 -24.67 -8.83 21.63
N PHE A 191 -23.71 -9.11 20.75
CA PHE A 191 -23.26 -8.20 19.69
C PHE A 191 -23.36 -8.87 18.32
N ARG A 192 -23.77 -8.09 17.33
CA ARG A 192 -23.73 -8.45 15.91
C ARG A 192 -23.12 -7.32 15.11
N PHE A 193 -22.21 -7.64 14.21
CA PHE A 193 -21.46 -6.70 13.36
C PHE A 193 -21.79 -6.95 11.88
N GLU A 194 -22.12 -5.87 11.15
CA GLU A 194 -22.42 -5.90 9.72
C GLU A 194 -21.65 -4.80 8.98
N PRO A 195 -20.66 -5.16 8.16
CA PRO A 195 -20.18 -6.51 7.87
C PRO A 195 -19.40 -7.14 9.05
N ALA A 196 -19.29 -8.47 9.09
CA ALA A 196 -18.52 -9.18 10.11
C ALA A 196 -17.00 -8.92 10.01
N MET A 197 -16.53 -8.60 8.81
CA MET A 197 -15.17 -8.16 8.50
C MET A 197 -15.26 -6.91 7.63
N LEU A 198 -14.47 -5.89 7.96
CA LEU A 198 -14.40 -4.64 7.22
C LEU A 198 -12.99 -4.46 6.66
N GLU A 199 -12.90 -4.23 5.35
CA GLU A 199 -11.68 -3.79 4.71
C GLU A 199 -11.74 -2.28 4.49
N VAL A 200 -10.72 -1.55 4.95
CA VAL A 200 -10.60 -0.10 4.77
C VAL A 200 -9.33 0.18 3.99
N ALA A 201 -9.49 0.83 2.84
CA ALA A 201 -8.39 1.20 1.97
C ALA A 201 -7.41 2.19 2.64
N PRO A 202 -6.18 2.35 2.09
CA PRO A 202 -5.27 3.40 2.51
C PRO A 202 -5.93 4.78 2.41
N ALA A 203 -5.63 5.66 3.35
CA ALA A 203 -6.13 7.04 3.41
C ALA A 203 -7.67 7.18 3.39
N ALA A 204 -8.40 6.14 3.76
CA ALA A 204 -9.87 6.09 3.68
C ALA A 204 -10.53 5.89 5.05
N THR A 205 -11.86 6.03 5.06
CA THR A 205 -12.72 5.69 6.18
C THR A 205 -13.70 4.59 5.78
N GLY A 206 -14.13 3.79 6.75
CA GLY A 206 -15.17 2.78 6.58
C GLY A 206 -16.14 2.81 7.74
N SER A 207 -17.17 1.97 7.72
CA SER A 207 -18.11 1.85 8.85
C SER A 207 -18.61 0.42 9.01
N VAL A 208 -18.94 0.06 10.24
CA VAL A 208 -19.62 -1.19 10.59
C VAL A 208 -20.87 -0.86 11.41
N LEU A 209 -21.99 -1.48 11.06
CA LEU A 209 -23.21 -1.41 11.86
C LEU A 209 -23.09 -2.41 13.02
N VAL A 210 -23.30 -1.94 14.23
CA VAL A 210 -23.28 -2.73 15.46
C VAL A 210 -24.66 -2.81 16.03
N SER A 211 -25.20 -4.02 16.13
CA SER A 211 -26.46 -4.31 16.85
C SER A 211 -26.11 -4.89 18.21
N VAL A 212 -26.70 -4.30 19.25
CA VAL A 212 -26.53 -4.68 20.65
C VAL A 212 -27.84 -5.21 21.17
N THR A 213 -27.86 -6.38 21.78
CA THR A 213 -29.07 -7.00 22.32
C THR A 213 -28.83 -7.39 23.77
N GLY A 214 -29.70 -6.91 24.68
CA GLY A 214 -29.64 -7.24 26.10
C GLY A 214 -31.06 -7.44 26.66
N ALA A 215 -31.19 -8.28 27.68
CA ALA A 215 -32.49 -8.47 28.33
C ALA A 215 -33.05 -7.13 28.85
N ALA A 216 -34.33 -6.91 28.60
CA ALA A 216 -35.01 -5.72 29.11
C ALA A 216 -35.00 -5.69 30.66
N PRO A 217 -34.90 -4.49 31.29
CA PRO A 217 -35.01 -4.36 32.72
C PRO A 217 -36.45 -4.68 33.21
N GLU A 218 -36.61 -4.87 34.52
CA GLU A 218 -37.91 -5.01 35.13
C GLU A 218 -38.74 -3.74 34.92
N PRO A 219 -40.11 -3.87 34.88
CA PRO A 219 -40.98 -2.71 34.70
C PRO A 219 -40.70 -1.59 35.70
N GLY A 220 -40.55 -0.37 35.20
CA GLY A 220 -40.22 0.81 35.99
C GLY A 220 -38.75 0.97 36.35
N HIS A 221 -37.86 0.09 35.86
CA HIS A 221 -36.43 0.17 36.12
C HIS A 221 -35.65 0.63 34.88
N GLU A 222 -34.46 1.14 35.15
CA GLU A 222 -33.49 1.57 34.16
C GLU A 222 -32.15 0.84 34.40
N ILE A 223 -31.50 0.39 33.34
CA ILE A 223 -30.18 -0.22 33.39
C ILE A 223 -29.27 0.50 32.39
N SER A 224 -28.07 0.87 32.84
CA SER A 224 -27.03 1.46 32.00
C SER A 224 -25.79 0.57 32.04
N ARG A 225 -25.33 0.11 30.84
CA ARG A 225 -24.19 -0.80 30.69
C ARG A 225 -23.10 -0.15 29.85
N PRO A 226 -21.88 0.03 30.39
CA PRO A 226 -20.73 0.39 29.59
C PRO A 226 -20.27 -0.83 28.78
N LEU A 227 -20.17 -0.66 27.46
CA LEU A 227 -19.79 -1.71 26.53
C LEU A 227 -18.51 -1.30 25.81
N THR A 228 -17.69 -2.27 25.43
CA THR A 228 -16.49 -2.05 24.64
C THR A 228 -16.60 -2.75 23.29
N ILE A 229 -16.29 -2.02 22.21
CA ILE A 229 -16.14 -2.54 20.87
C ILE A 229 -14.65 -2.54 20.55
N THR A 230 -14.15 -3.71 20.17
CA THR A 230 -12.75 -3.95 19.81
C THR A 230 -12.64 -4.24 18.33
N ALA A 231 -11.82 -3.52 17.62
CA ALA A 231 -11.37 -3.86 16.26
C ALA A 231 -10.01 -4.56 16.33
N LEU A 232 -9.89 -5.67 15.61
CA LEU A 232 -8.70 -6.52 15.54
C LEU A 232 -8.12 -6.49 14.12
N ASP A 233 -6.86 -6.04 13.98
CA ASP A 233 -6.05 -6.08 12.76
C ASP A 233 -4.85 -7.00 13.01
N GLY A 234 -5.00 -8.28 12.68
CA GLY A 234 -4.02 -9.29 13.08
C GLY A 234 -3.83 -9.33 14.60
N ASN A 235 -2.64 -8.97 15.07
CA ASN A 235 -2.31 -8.92 16.49
C ASN A 235 -2.58 -7.55 17.14
N ARG A 236 -3.03 -6.57 16.37
CA ARG A 236 -3.33 -5.23 16.89
C ARG A 236 -4.77 -5.16 17.36
N ARG A 237 -4.95 -4.42 18.43
CA ARG A 237 -6.23 -4.18 19.04
C ARG A 237 -6.46 -2.69 19.20
N VAL A 238 -7.66 -2.23 18.81
CA VAL A 238 -8.13 -0.86 19.05
C VAL A 238 -9.51 -0.93 19.66
N ASP A 239 -9.68 -0.25 20.76
CA ASP A 239 -10.92 -0.28 21.54
C ASP A 239 -11.65 1.06 21.48
N THR A 240 -12.99 1.01 21.53
CA THR A 240 -13.84 2.17 21.76
C THR A 240 -15.00 1.80 22.67
N GLY A 241 -15.49 2.77 23.45
CA GLY A 241 -16.59 2.59 24.39
C GLY A 241 -17.92 3.09 23.84
N ILE A 242 -19.01 2.38 24.16
CA ILE A 242 -20.39 2.83 24.00
C ILE A 242 -21.16 2.58 25.30
N THR A 243 -22.26 3.29 25.49
CA THR A 243 -23.16 3.06 26.62
C THR A 243 -24.49 2.55 26.10
N PHE A 244 -25.00 1.43 26.64
CA PHE A 244 -26.32 0.88 26.35
C PHE A 244 -27.22 1.11 27.53
N GLN A 245 -28.24 2.00 27.37
CA GLN A 245 -29.17 2.39 28.37
C GLN A 245 -30.57 1.89 27.98
N GLN A 246 -31.15 1.06 28.83
CA GLN A 246 -32.49 0.49 28.65
C GLN A 246 -33.43 0.98 29.75
N VAL A 247 -34.60 1.41 29.36
CA VAL A 247 -35.68 1.86 30.28
C VAL A 247 -36.93 1.01 30.04
N ALA A 248 -37.48 0.39 31.07
CA ALA A 248 -38.77 -0.27 30.99
C ALA A 248 -39.86 0.61 31.56
N SER A 249 -40.98 0.75 30.84
CA SER A 249 -42.15 1.46 31.30
C SER A 249 -42.75 0.77 32.52
N ALA A 250 -43.32 1.55 33.45
CA ALA A 250 -44.07 0.98 34.57
C ALA A 250 -45.29 0.24 34.04
N SER A 251 -45.60 -0.92 34.62
CA SER A 251 -46.85 -1.60 34.31
C SER A 251 -48.05 -0.72 34.72
N PRO A 252 -49.07 -0.55 33.85
CA PRO A 252 -50.28 0.13 34.27
C PRO A 252 -50.93 -0.63 35.42
N MET A 253 -51.27 0.06 36.50
CA MET A 253 -52.07 -0.50 37.61
C MET A 253 -53.50 -0.79 37.16
#